data_1040c1a27d1987f9d0b7db6f54a1b530
#
_entry.id   1040c1a27d1987f9d0b7db6f54a1b530
#
_cell.length_a   1.000
_cell.length_b   1.000
_cell.length_c   1.000
_cell.angle_alpha   90.00
_cell.angle_beta   90.00
_cell.angle_gamma   90.00
#
_symmetry.space_group_name_H-M   'P 1'
#
loop_
_entity.id
_entity.type
_entity.pdbx_description
1 polymer ?
#
loop_
_entity_poly.entity_id
_entity_poly.type
_entity_poly.pdbx_seq_one_letter_code
_entity_poly.pdbx_strand_id
1 'polypeptide(L)'
;VSARSARQAQVQAAKAAVAAARLDLSYARVTAPIAGRVDRVLVTEGNLVSGGVAGAATLLTTIVSIDPLHVYFDIDEATYLNVVSRSRPAAGAGGKASLPVQVGLTTDKGFPHRGALDFVGNTIDRSTGMIRARAVVPNPDGRMAPGMFARAKLSTGAAREAVLIDDQAVGTDQGRNYVLVVGENNQAQYRP
;
A
#
# COMPACT_ATOMS: atom_id res chain seq x y z
N VAL A 1 16.29 20.88 -57.98
CA VAL A 1 15.71 20.00 -56.92
C VAL A 1 16.75 19.72 -55.83
N SER A 2 18.04 19.50 -56.16
CA SER A 2 19.10 19.19 -55.21
C SER A 2 19.45 20.33 -54.20
N ALA A 3 19.46 21.58 -54.64
CA ALA A 3 19.78 22.73 -53.77
C ALA A 3 18.72 22.96 -52.69
N ARG A 4 17.46 22.68 -52.97
CA ARG A 4 16.37 22.78 -51.98
C ARG A 4 16.42 21.69 -50.95
N SER A 5 16.71 20.45 -51.37
CA SER A 5 16.86 19.34 -50.43
C SER A 5 18.09 19.49 -49.55
N ALA A 6 19.20 20.00 -50.07
CA ALA A 6 20.38 20.30 -49.25
C ALA A 6 20.12 21.39 -48.19
N ARG A 7 19.41 22.45 -48.54
CA ARG A 7 18.99 23.46 -47.53
C ARG A 7 18.02 22.93 -46.51
N GLN A 8 17.09 22.07 -46.89
CA GLN A 8 16.20 21.39 -45.95
C GLN A 8 16.99 20.50 -44.98
N ALA A 9 17.97 19.74 -45.49
CA ALA A 9 18.82 18.91 -44.62
C ALA A 9 19.62 19.78 -43.63
N GLN A 10 20.16 20.91 -44.05
CA GLN A 10 20.85 21.86 -43.17
C GLN A 10 19.92 22.42 -42.07
N VAL A 11 18.69 22.79 -42.42
CA VAL A 11 17.71 23.24 -41.41
C VAL A 11 17.38 22.14 -40.42
N GLN A 12 17.23 20.88 -40.86
CA GLN A 12 16.99 19.77 -39.99
C GLN A 12 18.18 19.50 -39.06
N ALA A 13 19.41 19.54 -39.58
CA ALA A 13 20.63 19.39 -38.80
C ALA A 13 20.75 20.49 -37.72
N ALA A 14 20.49 21.75 -38.09
CA ALA A 14 20.51 22.87 -37.14
C ALA A 14 19.43 22.73 -36.05
N LYS A 15 18.22 22.29 -36.42
CA LYS A 15 17.16 22.01 -35.45
C LYS A 15 17.54 20.85 -34.49
N ALA A 16 18.18 19.80 -34.98
CA ALA A 16 18.67 18.71 -34.17
C ALA A 16 19.77 19.17 -33.19
N ALA A 17 20.69 20.01 -33.64
CA ALA A 17 21.73 20.62 -32.78
C ALA A 17 21.12 21.47 -31.64
N VAL A 18 20.13 22.31 -31.99
CA VAL A 18 19.40 23.09 -30.97
C VAL A 18 18.64 22.20 -29.98
N ALA A 19 18.03 21.13 -30.46
CA ALA A 19 17.33 20.18 -29.58
C ALA A 19 18.31 19.47 -28.61
N ALA A 20 19.48 19.07 -29.12
CA ALA A 20 20.54 18.48 -28.28
C ALA A 20 21.03 19.46 -27.20
N ALA A 21 21.36 20.71 -27.60
CA ALA A 21 21.79 21.72 -26.64
C ALA A 21 20.73 22.08 -25.60
N ARG A 22 19.44 22.09 -25.99
CA ARG A 22 18.33 22.27 -25.01
C ARG A 22 18.21 21.09 -24.04
N LEU A 23 18.43 19.86 -24.51
CA LEU A 23 18.43 18.69 -23.67
C LEU A 23 19.56 18.77 -22.65
N ASP A 24 20.78 19.10 -23.10
CA ASP A 24 21.93 19.28 -22.20
C ASP A 24 21.66 20.36 -21.14
N LEU A 25 21.08 21.48 -21.55
CA LEU A 25 20.69 22.52 -20.61
C LEU A 25 19.61 22.04 -19.60
N SER A 26 18.72 21.16 -20.02
CA SER A 26 17.69 20.63 -19.11
C SER A 26 18.28 19.78 -17.99
N TYR A 27 19.41 19.13 -18.21
CA TYR A 27 20.14 18.36 -17.19
C TYR A 27 20.83 19.24 -16.14
N ALA A 28 21.04 20.51 -16.43
CA ALA A 28 21.55 21.46 -15.44
C ALA A 28 20.54 21.73 -14.30
N ARG A 29 19.28 21.33 -14.47
CA ARG A 29 18.24 21.48 -13.46
C ARG A 29 17.69 20.12 -13.05
N VAL A 30 18.10 19.65 -11.88
CA VAL A 30 17.60 18.39 -11.31
C VAL A 30 16.28 18.67 -10.59
N THR A 31 15.22 17.98 -11.01
CA THR A 31 13.88 18.12 -10.41
C THR A 31 13.44 16.80 -9.80
N ALA A 32 12.59 16.89 -8.76
CA ALA A 32 12.00 15.71 -8.12
C ALA A 32 11.07 14.99 -9.10
N PRO A 33 11.23 13.67 -9.32
CA PRO A 33 10.37 12.89 -10.21
C PRO A 33 9.00 12.57 -9.59
N ILE A 34 8.87 12.65 -8.27
CA ILE A 34 7.65 12.36 -7.50
C ILE A 34 7.42 13.43 -6.44
N ALA A 35 6.15 13.60 -6.05
CA ALA A 35 5.79 14.37 -4.86
C ALA A 35 6.06 13.52 -3.61
N GLY A 36 6.60 14.13 -2.55
CA GLY A 36 6.90 13.40 -1.32
C GLY A 36 7.76 14.20 -0.34
N ARG A 37 8.20 13.54 0.70
CA ARG A 37 9.13 14.09 1.68
C ARG A 37 10.57 13.84 1.23
N VAL A 38 11.33 14.91 1.19
CA VAL A 38 12.77 14.88 0.89
C VAL A 38 13.52 14.58 2.18
N ASP A 39 14.52 13.73 2.10
CA ASP A 39 15.48 13.45 3.18
C ASP A 39 16.58 14.53 3.20
N ARG A 40 17.62 14.31 4.01
CA ARG A 40 18.77 15.20 4.11
C ARG A 40 19.50 15.36 2.77
N VAL A 41 20.08 16.51 2.57
CA VAL A 41 20.99 16.76 1.45
C VAL A 41 22.31 16.03 1.70
N LEU A 42 22.72 15.18 0.75
CA LEU A 42 23.97 14.39 0.85
C LEU A 42 25.16 15.09 0.19
N VAL A 43 24.89 16.08 -0.66
CA VAL A 43 25.91 16.81 -1.42
C VAL A 43 25.68 18.31 -1.21
N THR A 44 26.73 19.00 -0.74
CA THR A 44 26.71 20.47 -0.53
C THR A 44 27.15 21.19 -1.79
N GLU A 45 26.82 22.49 -1.86
CA GLU A 45 27.26 23.39 -2.94
C GLU A 45 28.79 23.37 -3.07
N GLY A 46 29.26 23.43 -4.30
CA GLY A 46 30.68 23.36 -4.64
C GLY A 46 31.26 21.97 -4.86
N ASN A 47 30.50 20.92 -4.54
CA ASN A 47 30.94 19.55 -4.82
C ASN A 47 30.59 19.13 -6.26
N LEU A 48 31.49 18.37 -6.86
CA LEU A 48 31.26 17.77 -8.16
C LEU A 48 30.27 16.60 -8.03
N VAL A 49 29.25 16.62 -8.87
CA VAL A 49 28.27 15.53 -8.99
C VAL A 49 28.44 14.83 -10.35
N SER A 50 28.32 13.53 -10.35
CA SER A 50 28.38 12.72 -11.57
C SER A 50 27.00 12.19 -11.91
N GLY A 51 26.53 12.41 -13.13
CA GLY A 51 25.31 11.85 -13.72
C GLY A 51 25.59 10.60 -14.55
N GLY A 52 26.55 9.76 -14.16
CA GLY A 52 27.00 8.62 -14.94
C GLY A 52 26.00 7.48 -15.09
N VAL A 53 26.42 6.42 -15.78
CA VAL A 53 25.71 5.13 -15.88
C VAL A 53 25.47 4.53 -14.51
N ALA A 54 24.47 3.64 -14.43
CA ALA A 54 24.05 3.00 -13.19
C ALA A 54 25.24 2.48 -12.36
N GLY A 55 25.35 2.92 -11.10
CA GLY A 55 26.43 2.61 -10.17
C GLY A 55 27.51 3.68 -9.99
N ALA A 56 27.60 4.68 -10.90
CA ALA A 56 28.54 5.80 -10.79
C ALA A 56 27.85 7.16 -10.54
N ALA A 57 26.52 7.20 -10.50
CA ALA A 57 25.77 8.44 -10.26
C ALA A 57 25.85 8.86 -8.79
N THR A 58 26.05 10.16 -8.56
CA THR A 58 26.06 10.73 -7.20
C THR A 58 24.65 10.83 -6.65
N LEU A 59 24.39 10.21 -5.51
CA LEU A 59 23.11 10.32 -4.81
C LEU A 59 23.02 11.70 -4.13
N LEU A 60 22.04 12.51 -4.54
CA LEU A 60 21.86 13.86 -3.99
C LEU A 60 20.98 13.84 -2.74
N THR A 61 19.87 13.15 -2.79
CA THR A 61 18.90 12.97 -1.70
C THR A 61 17.95 11.84 -2.05
N THR A 62 17.16 11.41 -1.07
CA THR A 62 16.09 10.41 -1.25
C THR A 62 14.74 11.09 -1.09
N ILE A 63 13.78 10.75 -1.93
CA ILE A 63 12.39 11.23 -1.84
C ILE A 63 11.49 10.04 -1.65
N VAL A 64 10.62 10.09 -0.63
CA VAL A 64 9.64 9.06 -0.36
C VAL A 64 8.23 9.65 -0.45
N SER A 65 7.32 8.95 -1.14
CA SER A 65 5.90 9.29 -1.11
C SER A 65 5.35 9.03 0.28
N ILE A 66 4.57 9.97 0.81
CA ILE A 66 3.96 9.86 2.15
C ILE A 66 2.44 9.78 2.09
N ASP A 67 1.82 10.05 0.94
CA ASP A 67 0.38 9.94 0.72
C ASP A 67 0.09 9.58 -0.73
N PRO A 68 -0.61 8.47 -0.99
CA PRO A 68 -0.98 7.43 -0.02
C PRO A 68 0.20 6.56 0.43
N LEU A 69 0.05 5.89 1.57
CA LEU A 69 1.00 4.90 2.05
C LEU A 69 0.58 3.48 1.66
N HIS A 70 1.57 2.64 1.45
CA HIS A 70 1.40 1.22 1.21
C HIS A 70 1.74 0.44 2.48
N VAL A 71 0.78 -0.31 3.00
CA VAL A 71 0.95 -1.20 4.16
C VAL A 71 1.06 -2.62 3.65
N TYR A 72 2.21 -3.25 3.89
CA TYR A 72 2.47 -4.65 3.55
C TYR A 72 2.22 -5.53 4.77
N PHE A 73 1.52 -6.61 4.57
CA PHE A 73 1.27 -7.62 5.59
C PHE A 73 1.15 -9.00 4.95
N ASP A 74 1.37 -10.02 5.75
CA ASP A 74 1.31 -11.40 5.28
C ASP A 74 0.00 -12.03 5.78
N ILE A 75 -0.67 -12.80 4.92
CA ILE A 75 -1.91 -13.52 5.22
C ILE A 75 -1.70 -15.01 4.99
N ASP A 76 -2.37 -15.82 5.77
CA ASP A 76 -2.36 -17.27 5.64
C ASP A 76 -3.19 -17.78 4.44
N GLU A 77 -2.99 -19.02 4.04
CA GLU A 77 -3.65 -19.63 2.89
C GLU A 77 -5.19 -19.64 3.03
N ALA A 78 -5.71 -19.91 4.22
CA ALA A 78 -7.16 -19.93 4.46
C ALA A 78 -7.77 -18.54 4.25
N THR A 79 -7.13 -17.49 4.77
CA THR A 79 -7.52 -16.10 4.56
C THR A 79 -7.40 -15.73 3.09
N TYR A 80 -6.33 -16.16 2.40
CA TYR A 80 -6.15 -15.94 0.97
C TYR A 80 -7.30 -16.52 0.14
N LEU A 81 -7.70 -17.76 0.39
CA LEU A 81 -8.83 -18.39 -0.30
C LEU A 81 -10.14 -17.63 -0.07
N ASN A 82 -10.37 -17.15 1.14
CA ASN A 82 -11.53 -16.30 1.46
C ASN A 82 -11.48 -14.94 0.74
N VAL A 83 -10.30 -14.31 0.65
CA VAL A 83 -10.08 -13.05 -0.08
C VAL A 83 -10.34 -13.24 -1.57
N VAL A 84 -9.74 -14.26 -2.20
CA VAL A 84 -9.88 -14.54 -3.63
C VAL A 84 -11.31 -14.88 -4.00
N SER A 85 -12.01 -15.68 -3.18
CA SER A 85 -13.40 -16.04 -3.42
C SER A 85 -14.35 -14.83 -3.47
N ARG A 86 -14.01 -13.78 -2.72
CA ARG A 86 -14.78 -12.52 -2.64
C ARG A 86 -14.33 -11.46 -3.64
N SER A 87 -13.04 -11.45 -3.98
CA SER A 87 -12.48 -10.51 -4.97
C SER A 87 -12.83 -10.90 -6.41
N ARG A 88 -13.45 -12.05 -6.62
CA ARG A 88 -13.91 -12.48 -7.93
C ARG A 88 -15.15 -11.64 -8.29
N PRO A 89 -15.07 -10.73 -9.29
CA PRO A 89 -16.26 -9.98 -9.69
C PRO A 89 -17.31 -11.00 -10.14
N ALA A 90 -18.53 -10.83 -9.68
CA ALA A 90 -19.66 -11.46 -10.33
C ALA A 90 -19.57 -11.10 -11.83
N ALA A 91 -19.66 -12.09 -12.71
CA ALA A 91 -19.49 -11.91 -14.14
C ALA A 91 -20.35 -10.73 -14.63
N GLY A 92 -19.70 -9.62 -15.01
CA GLY A 92 -20.35 -8.41 -15.51
C GLY A 92 -20.09 -7.11 -14.75
N ALA A 93 -19.51 -7.13 -13.54
CA ALA A 93 -19.17 -5.91 -12.83
C ALA A 93 -17.67 -5.61 -13.00
N GLY A 94 -17.35 -4.62 -13.81
CA GLY A 94 -15.97 -4.18 -14.12
C GLY A 94 -15.22 -3.47 -12.98
N GLY A 95 -15.50 -3.79 -11.71
CA GLY A 95 -14.84 -3.21 -10.54
C GLY A 95 -14.10 -4.28 -9.74
N LYS A 96 -12.81 -4.07 -9.46
CA LYS A 96 -12.10 -4.83 -8.43
C LYS A 96 -12.83 -4.60 -7.12
N ALA A 97 -13.42 -5.64 -6.52
CA ALA A 97 -13.95 -5.56 -5.17
C ALA A 97 -12.77 -5.31 -4.23
N SER A 98 -12.58 -4.06 -3.85
CA SER A 98 -11.55 -3.66 -2.89
C SER A 98 -12.04 -4.01 -1.49
N LEU A 99 -11.37 -4.95 -0.83
CA LEU A 99 -11.69 -5.34 0.53
C LEU A 99 -11.20 -4.25 1.50
N PRO A 100 -12.04 -3.82 2.47
CA PRO A 100 -11.63 -2.85 3.45
C PRO A 100 -10.59 -3.42 4.41
N VAL A 101 -9.53 -2.66 4.63
CA VAL A 101 -8.48 -2.95 5.59
C VAL A 101 -8.47 -1.83 6.62
N GLN A 102 -8.45 -2.20 7.88
CA GLN A 102 -8.27 -1.25 8.97
C GLN A 102 -6.85 -1.37 9.50
N VAL A 103 -6.20 -0.24 9.71
CA VAL A 103 -4.80 -0.17 10.13
C VAL A 103 -4.70 0.61 11.44
N GLY A 104 -3.91 0.10 12.36
CA GLY A 104 -3.58 0.73 13.63
C GLY A 104 -2.06 0.74 13.83
N LEU A 105 -1.53 1.86 14.25
CA LEU A 105 -0.14 2.00 14.67
C LEU A 105 0.05 1.42 16.08
N THR A 106 1.29 1.30 16.51
CA THR A 106 1.62 0.77 17.85
C THR A 106 1.02 1.61 18.98
N THR A 107 0.91 2.93 18.76
CA THR A 107 0.37 3.88 19.74
C THR A 107 -1.15 4.04 19.68
N ASP A 108 -1.79 3.53 18.64
CA ASP A 108 -3.23 3.70 18.45
C ASP A 108 -4.04 2.74 19.34
N LYS A 109 -5.12 3.27 19.91
CA LYS A 109 -6.17 2.45 20.49
C LYS A 109 -7.06 1.91 19.38
N GLY A 110 -6.90 0.63 19.01
CA GLY A 110 -7.67 -0.01 17.94
C GLY A 110 -7.07 0.20 16.53
N PHE A 111 -7.93 0.42 15.55
CA PHE A 111 -7.59 0.52 14.12
C PHE A 111 -8.25 1.75 13.48
N PRO A 112 -7.78 2.96 13.76
CA PRO A 112 -8.44 4.19 13.33
C PRO A 112 -8.27 4.48 11.83
N HIS A 113 -7.22 3.96 11.19
CA HIS A 113 -6.92 4.25 9.79
C HIS A 113 -7.63 3.25 8.88
N ARG A 114 -8.33 3.77 7.87
CA ARG A 114 -9.05 2.95 6.90
C ARG A 114 -8.30 2.95 5.58
N GLY A 115 -8.10 1.77 5.04
CA GLY A 115 -7.49 1.56 3.74
C GLY A 115 -8.26 0.51 2.95
N ALA A 116 -7.69 0.17 1.82
CA ALA A 116 -8.27 -0.80 0.91
C ALA A 116 -7.19 -1.75 0.39
N LEU A 117 -7.50 -3.04 0.36
CA LEU A 117 -6.63 -4.05 -0.23
C LEU A 117 -6.52 -3.81 -1.74
N ASP A 118 -5.34 -3.55 -2.26
CA ASP A 118 -5.10 -3.28 -3.68
C ASP A 118 -4.28 -4.38 -4.37
N PHE A 119 -3.51 -5.14 -3.60
CA PHE A 119 -2.67 -6.18 -4.15
C PHE A 119 -2.58 -7.39 -3.21
N VAL A 120 -2.62 -8.58 -3.81
CA VAL A 120 -2.29 -9.85 -3.16
C VAL A 120 -1.29 -10.56 -4.06
N GLY A 121 -0.24 -11.09 -3.47
CA GLY A 121 0.80 -11.84 -4.18
C GLY A 121 0.23 -13.02 -4.97
N ASN A 122 1.02 -13.53 -5.87
CA ASN A 122 0.68 -14.68 -6.71
C ASN A 122 1.37 -15.98 -6.28
N THR A 123 2.19 -15.92 -5.24
CA THR A 123 2.99 -17.04 -4.77
C THR A 123 2.97 -17.09 -3.24
N ILE A 124 2.69 -18.26 -2.70
CA ILE A 124 2.77 -18.55 -1.26
C ILE A 124 4.22 -18.91 -0.94
N ASP A 125 4.76 -18.31 0.10
CA ASP A 125 6.06 -18.69 0.65
C ASP A 125 5.93 -20.06 1.32
N ARG A 126 6.64 -21.06 0.76
CA ARG A 126 6.57 -22.45 1.21
C ARG A 126 7.12 -22.67 2.61
N SER A 127 7.97 -21.76 3.09
CA SER A 127 8.58 -21.87 4.42
C SER A 127 7.64 -21.40 5.52
N THR A 128 6.79 -20.42 5.23
CA THR A 128 5.88 -19.81 6.21
C THR A 128 4.41 -20.15 5.96
N GLY A 129 4.04 -20.62 4.78
CA GLY A 129 2.65 -20.84 4.37
C GLY A 129 1.88 -19.53 4.16
N MET A 130 2.59 -18.40 4.05
CA MET A 130 1.98 -17.07 3.96
C MET A 130 2.12 -16.47 2.56
N ILE A 131 1.21 -15.57 2.22
CA ILE A 131 1.24 -14.78 1.01
C ILE A 131 1.23 -13.29 1.35
N ARG A 132 2.04 -12.53 0.64
CA ARG A 132 2.14 -11.08 0.85
C ARG A 132 0.97 -10.35 0.26
N ALA A 133 0.36 -9.50 1.06
CA ALA A 133 -0.71 -8.60 0.67
C ALA A 133 -0.30 -7.14 0.89
N ARG A 134 -0.96 -6.23 0.18
CA ARG A 134 -0.74 -4.79 0.29
C ARG A 134 -2.07 -4.06 0.34
N ALA A 135 -2.15 -3.12 1.26
CA ALA A 135 -3.25 -2.17 1.33
C ALA A 135 -2.76 -0.74 1.07
N VAL A 136 -3.59 0.05 0.44
CA VAL A 136 -3.39 1.49 0.27
C VAL A 136 -4.15 2.22 1.38
N VAL A 137 -3.45 3.08 2.10
CA VAL A 137 -3.99 3.85 3.23
C VAL A 137 -3.72 5.33 2.99
N PRO A 138 -4.74 6.18 2.96
CA PRO A 138 -4.56 7.64 2.91
C PRO A 138 -3.82 8.16 4.14
N ASN A 139 -2.95 9.13 3.95
CA ASN A 139 -2.17 9.75 5.01
C ASN A 139 -2.10 11.29 4.83
N PRO A 140 -3.25 11.97 4.73
CA PRO A 140 -3.28 13.40 4.43
C PRO A 140 -2.57 14.24 5.50
N ASP A 141 -2.59 13.80 6.75
CA ASP A 141 -1.95 14.51 7.86
C ASP A 141 -0.43 14.26 7.94
N GLY A 142 0.11 13.35 7.13
CA GLY A 142 1.52 12.99 7.12
C GLY A 142 2.04 12.40 8.44
N ARG A 143 1.14 11.90 9.31
CA ARG A 143 1.49 11.36 10.64
C ARG A 143 2.16 10.01 10.57
N MET A 144 1.80 9.22 9.57
CA MET A 144 2.44 7.94 9.31
C MET A 144 3.68 8.15 8.44
N ALA A 145 4.79 7.53 8.82
CA ALA A 145 6.02 7.57 8.05
C ALA A 145 6.34 6.17 7.49
N PRO A 146 6.93 6.09 6.29
CA PRO A 146 7.45 4.84 5.77
C PRO A 146 8.44 4.20 6.75
N GLY A 147 8.37 2.87 6.91
CA GLY A 147 9.19 2.12 7.85
C GLY A 147 8.58 1.93 9.24
N MET A 148 7.43 2.53 9.52
CA MET A 148 6.70 2.26 10.77
C MET A 148 6.06 0.87 10.77
N PHE A 149 6.02 0.23 11.95
CA PHE A 149 5.23 -0.98 12.15
C PHE A 149 3.76 -0.63 12.33
N ALA A 150 2.90 -1.41 11.68
CA ALA A 150 1.47 -1.26 11.75
C ALA A 150 0.79 -2.63 11.92
N ARG A 151 -0.37 -2.63 12.57
CA ARG A 151 -1.26 -3.79 12.65
C ARG A 151 -2.36 -3.62 11.62
N ALA A 152 -2.60 -4.66 10.83
CA ALA A 152 -3.68 -4.64 9.84
C ALA A 152 -4.81 -5.59 10.27
N LYS A 153 -6.05 -5.14 10.11
CA LYS A 153 -7.25 -5.95 10.29
C LYS A 153 -7.98 -6.01 8.96
N LEU A 154 -8.00 -7.19 8.37
CA LEU A 154 -8.69 -7.46 7.11
C LEU A 154 -10.10 -8.00 7.41
N SER A 155 -11.12 -7.34 6.86
CA SER A 155 -12.50 -7.83 6.99
C SER A 155 -12.79 -8.89 5.94
N THR A 156 -12.74 -10.16 6.33
CA THR A 156 -13.01 -11.30 5.44
C THR A 156 -14.47 -11.73 5.42
N GLY A 157 -15.29 -11.18 6.32
CA GLY A 157 -16.71 -11.49 6.48
C GLY A 157 -17.64 -10.41 5.92
N ALA A 158 -18.80 -10.79 5.34
CA ALA A 158 -19.91 -9.86 5.17
C ALA A 158 -20.42 -9.46 6.56
N ALA A 159 -20.78 -8.19 6.73
CA ALA A 159 -21.49 -7.77 7.93
C ALA A 159 -22.77 -8.61 8.06
N ARG A 160 -22.94 -9.27 9.18
CA ARG A 160 -24.16 -10.01 9.54
C ARG A 160 -24.57 -9.58 10.92
N GLU A 161 -25.86 -9.51 11.14
CA GLU A 161 -26.37 -9.33 12.47
C GLU A 161 -25.98 -10.55 13.32
N ALA A 162 -25.37 -10.28 14.46
CA ALA A 162 -24.99 -11.29 15.42
C ALA A 162 -25.18 -10.73 16.82
N VAL A 163 -25.65 -11.57 17.72
CA VAL A 163 -25.69 -11.25 19.15
C VAL A 163 -24.27 -11.40 19.68
N LEU A 164 -23.74 -10.34 20.25
CA LEU A 164 -22.42 -10.34 20.89
C LEU A 164 -22.64 -10.51 22.40
N ILE A 165 -21.90 -11.42 22.98
CA ILE A 165 -21.84 -11.66 24.43
C ILE A 165 -20.39 -11.49 24.88
N ASP A 166 -20.20 -11.11 26.14
CA ASP A 166 -18.88 -11.04 26.74
C ASP A 166 -18.27 -12.45 26.82
N ASP A 167 -17.01 -12.58 26.47
CA ASP A 167 -16.27 -13.85 26.52
C ASP A 167 -16.26 -14.43 27.94
N GLN A 168 -16.26 -13.57 28.96
CA GLN A 168 -16.35 -13.97 30.38
C GLN A 168 -17.72 -14.58 30.78
N ALA A 169 -18.76 -14.33 29.98
CA ALA A 169 -20.10 -14.90 30.22
C ALA A 169 -20.25 -16.31 29.65
N VAL A 170 -19.27 -16.79 28.89
CA VAL A 170 -19.27 -18.15 28.34
C VAL A 170 -18.62 -19.11 29.33
N GLY A 171 -19.43 -20.01 29.92
CA GLY A 171 -18.93 -21.13 30.69
C GLY A 171 -18.65 -22.35 29.82
N THR A 172 -17.73 -23.22 30.26
CA THR A 172 -17.46 -24.50 29.61
C THR A 172 -17.71 -25.62 30.58
N ASP A 173 -18.59 -26.55 30.23
CA ASP A 173 -18.86 -27.76 31.01
C ASP A 173 -18.70 -28.98 30.11
N GLN A 174 -17.84 -29.93 30.52
CA GLN A 174 -17.52 -31.18 29.81
C GLN A 174 -17.24 -30.96 28.29
N GLY A 175 -16.56 -29.85 27.92
CA GLY A 175 -16.22 -29.55 26.55
C GLY A 175 -17.35 -28.91 25.72
N ARG A 176 -18.46 -28.54 26.34
CA ARG A 176 -19.57 -27.78 25.74
C ARG A 176 -19.60 -26.37 26.30
N ASN A 177 -19.69 -25.40 25.43
CA ASN A 177 -19.87 -24.00 25.81
C ASN A 177 -21.34 -23.74 26.17
N TYR A 178 -21.58 -22.99 27.24
CA TYR A 178 -22.90 -22.54 27.64
C TYR A 178 -22.90 -21.11 28.16
N VAL A 179 -24.06 -20.50 28.18
CA VAL A 179 -24.30 -19.23 28.84
C VAL A 179 -25.45 -19.33 29.82
N LEU A 180 -25.36 -18.58 30.92
CA LEU A 180 -26.46 -18.45 31.88
C LEU A 180 -27.27 -17.18 31.51
N VAL A 181 -28.53 -17.38 31.18
CA VAL A 181 -29.46 -16.29 30.85
C VAL A 181 -30.45 -16.12 32.02
N VAL A 182 -30.67 -14.89 32.43
CA VAL A 182 -31.69 -14.59 33.44
C VAL A 182 -33.06 -14.65 32.79
N GLY A 183 -33.88 -15.59 33.20
CA GLY A 183 -35.27 -15.75 32.76
C GLY A 183 -36.25 -14.78 33.45
N GLU A 184 -37.51 -14.79 32.99
CA GLU A 184 -38.59 -13.90 33.49
C GLU A 184 -38.83 -13.97 35.01
N ASN A 185 -38.50 -15.07 35.63
CA ASN A 185 -38.65 -15.29 37.09
C ASN A 185 -37.36 -15.01 37.89
N ASN A 186 -36.42 -14.26 37.33
CA ASN A 186 -35.09 -14.01 37.92
C ASN A 186 -34.29 -15.28 38.24
N GLN A 187 -34.54 -16.38 37.52
CA GLN A 187 -33.84 -17.65 37.64
C GLN A 187 -32.85 -17.77 36.49
N ALA A 188 -31.64 -18.27 36.82
CA ALA A 188 -30.63 -18.55 35.82
C ALA A 188 -31.02 -19.76 34.96
N GLN A 189 -31.13 -19.59 33.67
CA GLN A 189 -31.40 -20.66 32.72
C GLN A 189 -30.12 -21.02 31.95
N TYR A 190 -29.83 -22.29 31.92
CA TYR A 190 -28.71 -22.84 31.15
C TYR A 190 -29.09 -22.87 29.65
N ARG A 191 -28.24 -22.26 28.83
CA ARG A 191 -28.37 -22.28 27.36
C ARG A 191 -27.05 -22.79 26.75
N PRO A 192 -27.02 -23.96 26.10
CA PRO A 192 -25.86 -24.50 25.40
C PRO A 192 -25.57 -23.74 24.11
#